data_a5a9026bf70905dffd7902db53f267d2
#
_entry.id   a5a9026bf70905dffd7902db53f267d2
#
_cell.length_a   1.000
_cell.length_b   1.000
_cell.length_c   1.000
_cell.angle_alpha   90.00
_cell.angle_beta   90.00
_cell.angle_gamma   90.00
#
_symmetry.space_group_name_H-M   'P 1'
#
loop_
_entity.id
_entity.type
_entity.pdbx_description
1 polymer ?
#
loop_
_entity_poly.entity_id
_entity_poly.type
_entity_poly.pdbx_seq_one_letter_code
_entity_poly.pdbx_strand_id
1 'polypeptide(L)'
;MVQKENFSSRVNGSFAKEISLTQGKIPPNAVDLEKLVIGSFLIDKKGLDTSIELLKPEIFYDPRHQVIFEAIAQLYLKNEPVDMMMVINELRKEE
;
A
#
# COMPACT_ATOMS: atom_id res chain seq x y z
N MET A 1 -15.02 -24.66 -9.03
CA MET A 1 -14.90 -23.99 -9.02
C MET A 1 -14.31 -23.27 -9.33
N VAL A 2 -14.19 -23.03 -9.41
CA VAL A 2 -13.65 -22.43 -9.60
C VAL A 2 -13.23 -21.70 -9.53
N GLN A 3 -12.90 -21.51 -9.43
CA GLN A 3 -12.50 -20.78 -9.24
C GLN A 3 -12.41 -19.86 -9.83
N LYS A 4 -12.84 -19.26 -9.77
CA LYS A 4 -12.75 -18.31 -10.19
C LYS A 4 -11.97 -17.47 -9.79
N GLU A 5 -10.96 -17.69 -9.87
CA GLU A 5 -10.11 -16.78 -9.38
C GLU A 5 -9.83 -15.79 -10.40
N ASN A 6 -10.00 -14.49 -10.07
CA ASN A 6 -9.55 -13.43 -10.93
C ASN A 6 -8.16 -13.02 -10.49
N PHE A 7 -7.58 -12.02 -11.16
CA PHE A 7 -6.23 -11.57 -10.87
C PHE A 7 -6.09 -11.10 -9.42
N SER A 8 -7.08 -10.37 -8.94
CA SER A 8 -7.04 -9.84 -7.58
C SER A 8 -6.98 -10.96 -6.54
N SER A 9 -7.78 -11.98 -6.75
CA SER A 9 -7.80 -13.10 -5.82
C SER A 9 -6.45 -13.78 -5.76
N ARG A 10 -5.82 -13.96 -6.91
CA ARG A 10 -4.53 -14.62 -6.93
C ARG A 10 -3.46 -13.78 -6.25
N VAL A 11 -3.48 -12.47 -6.48
CA VAL A 11 -2.50 -11.59 -5.85
C VAL A 11 -2.67 -11.61 -4.33
N ASN A 12 -3.91 -11.49 -3.88
CA ASN A 12 -4.18 -11.51 -2.45
C ASN A 12 -3.82 -12.85 -1.84
N GLY A 13 -4.11 -13.94 -2.54
CA GLY A 13 -3.78 -15.25 -2.05
C GLY A 13 -2.28 -15.46 -1.94
N SER A 14 -1.53 -14.97 -2.91
CA SER A 14 -0.08 -15.06 -2.88
C SER A 14 0.50 -14.31 -1.70
N PHE A 15 0.01 -13.12 -1.45
CA PHE A 15 0.50 -12.30 -0.36
C PHE A 15 0.20 -12.98 0.99
N ALA A 16 -1.01 -13.45 1.16
CA ALA A 16 -1.40 -14.11 2.40
C ALA A 16 -0.59 -15.37 2.63
N LYS A 17 -0.34 -16.13 1.56
CA LYS A 17 0.45 -17.34 1.69
C LYS A 17 1.88 -17.03 2.08
N GLU A 18 2.43 -15.98 1.51
CA GLU A 18 3.78 -15.56 1.83
C GLU A 18 3.91 -15.25 3.32
N ILE A 19 2.98 -14.49 3.85
CA ILE A 19 2.99 -14.13 5.25
C ILE A 19 2.79 -15.36 6.13
N SER A 20 1.89 -16.23 5.72
CA SER A 20 1.61 -17.44 6.48
C SER A 20 2.84 -18.33 6.57
N LEU A 21 3.57 -18.48 5.47
CA LEU A 21 4.74 -19.33 5.44
C LEU A 21 5.86 -18.79 6.31
N THR A 22 5.92 -17.49 6.48
CA THR A 22 6.96 -16.89 7.32
C THR A 22 6.56 -16.87 8.78
N GLN A 23 5.30 -17.15 9.09
CA GLN A 23 4.81 -17.24 10.46
C GLN A 23 5.13 -15.98 11.25
N GLY A 24 4.81 -14.85 10.66
CA GLY A 24 5.03 -13.57 11.32
C GLY A 24 6.37 -12.94 11.06
N LYS A 25 7.29 -13.69 10.48
CA LYS A 25 8.54 -13.09 10.07
C LYS A 25 8.30 -12.26 8.82
N ILE A 26 9.18 -11.27 8.61
CA ILE A 26 9.08 -10.42 7.43
C ILE A 26 9.51 -11.21 6.21
N PRO A 27 8.66 -11.30 5.18
CA PRO A 27 9.04 -12.05 3.98
C PRO A 27 10.24 -11.39 3.30
N PRO A 28 11.07 -12.19 2.61
CA PRO A 28 12.23 -11.60 1.92
C PRO A 28 11.86 -10.54 0.90
N ASN A 29 10.64 -10.60 0.35
CA ASN A 29 10.19 -9.64 -0.66
C ASN A 29 9.21 -8.63 -0.10
N ALA A 30 9.22 -8.40 1.21
CA ALA A 30 8.26 -7.49 1.83
C ALA A 30 8.36 -6.08 1.24
N VAL A 31 9.58 -5.60 1.00
CA VAL A 31 9.76 -4.26 0.45
C VAL A 31 9.13 -4.16 -0.94
N ASP A 32 9.32 -5.19 -1.76
CA ASP A 32 8.74 -5.19 -3.09
C ASP A 32 7.23 -5.24 -3.05
N LEU A 33 6.67 -6.03 -2.14
CA LEU A 33 5.22 -6.10 -1.99
C LEU A 33 4.65 -4.77 -1.54
N GLU A 34 5.36 -4.08 -0.65
CA GLU A 34 4.92 -2.77 -0.20
C GLU A 34 4.92 -1.76 -1.33
N LYS A 35 5.91 -1.83 -2.22
CA LYS A 35 5.93 -0.95 -3.39
C LYS A 35 4.69 -1.15 -4.25
N LEU A 36 4.28 -2.39 -4.42
CA LEU A 36 3.09 -2.68 -5.21
C LEU A 36 1.83 -2.10 -4.56
N VAL A 37 1.73 -2.25 -3.25
CA VAL A 37 0.57 -1.73 -2.54
C VAL A 37 0.51 -0.21 -2.67
N ILE A 38 1.63 0.46 -2.40
CA ILE A 38 1.67 1.91 -2.48
C ILE A 38 1.40 2.37 -3.90
N GLY A 39 2.00 1.69 -4.88
CA GLY A 39 1.78 2.04 -6.27
C GLY A 39 0.31 1.94 -6.66
N SER A 40 -0.37 0.92 -6.13
CA SER A 40 -1.78 0.76 -6.46
C SER A 40 -2.63 1.89 -5.89
N PHE A 41 -2.24 2.47 -4.75
CA PHE A 41 -2.96 3.60 -4.19
C PHE A 41 -2.92 4.82 -5.11
N LEU A 42 -1.86 4.93 -5.90
CA LEU A 42 -1.70 6.09 -6.78
C LEU A 42 -2.51 5.98 -8.06
N ILE A 43 -2.97 4.79 -8.39
CA ILE A 43 -3.73 4.58 -9.62
C ILE A 43 -5.13 4.05 -9.37
N ASP A 44 -5.42 3.56 -8.17
CA ASP A 44 -6.73 2.97 -7.86
C ASP A 44 -7.35 3.73 -6.69
N LYS A 45 -8.09 4.78 -7.03
CA LYS A 45 -8.70 5.61 -6.01
C LYS A 45 -9.71 4.83 -5.16
N LYS A 46 -10.43 3.93 -5.79
CA LYS A 46 -11.41 3.15 -5.08
C LYS A 46 -10.76 2.22 -4.06
N GLY A 47 -9.65 1.61 -4.45
CA GLY A 47 -8.90 0.78 -3.52
C GLY A 47 -8.35 1.59 -2.37
N LEU A 48 -7.89 2.79 -2.66
CA LEU A 48 -7.42 3.68 -1.61
C LEU A 48 -8.54 4.05 -0.66
N ASP A 49 -9.70 4.44 -1.19
CA ASP A 49 -10.85 4.79 -0.35
C ASP A 49 -11.20 3.66 0.61
N THR A 50 -11.14 2.44 0.13
CA THR A 50 -11.50 1.29 0.93
C THR A 50 -10.45 0.99 1.99
N SER A 51 -9.18 1.20 1.67
CA SER A 51 -8.08 0.73 2.50
C SER A 51 -7.54 1.77 3.46
N ILE A 52 -7.71 3.05 3.17
CA ILE A 52 -6.99 4.10 3.88
C ILE A 52 -7.30 4.10 5.38
N GLU A 53 -8.50 3.73 5.77
CA GLU A 53 -8.87 3.72 7.18
C GLU A 53 -8.39 2.47 7.89
N LEU A 54 -8.06 1.43 7.14
CA LEU A 54 -7.66 0.17 7.72
C LEU A 54 -6.14 0.07 7.88
N LEU A 55 -5.40 0.92 7.21
CA LEU A 55 -3.95 0.84 7.19
C LEU A 55 -3.36 1.95 8.03
N LYS A 56 -2.19 1.68 8.60
CA LYS A 56 -1.44 2.65 9.36
C LYS A 56 -0.01 2.61 8.85
N PRO A 57 0.73 3.73 8.96
CA PRO A 57 2.11 3.73 8.47
C PRO A 57 2.94 2.63 9.07
N GLU A 58 2.67 2.28 10.32
CA GLU A 58 3.49 1.30 11.03
C GLU A 58 3.44 -0.09 10.43
N ILE A 59 2.43 -0.38 9.61
CA ILE A 59 2.36 -1.72 9.01
C ILE A 59 3.41 -1.91 7.93
N PHE A 60 3.99 -0.83 7.42
CA PHE A 60 5.02 -0.95 6.40
C PHE A 60 6.36 -1.22 7.05
N TYR A 61 7.06 -2.20 6.52
CA TYR A 61 8.37 -2.58 7.04
C TYR A 61 9.43 -1.53 6.71
N ASP A 62 9.39 -1.00 5.48
CA ASP A 62 10.39 -0.05 5.02
C ASP A 62 10.02 1.35 5.51
N PRO A 63 10.90 2.00 6.29
CA PRO A 63 10.58 3.34 6.79
C PRO A 63 10.27 4.34 5.69
N ARG A 64 10.88 4.17 4.51
CA ARG A 64 10.58 5.06 3.39
C ARG A 64 9.13 4.91 2.95
N HIS A 65 8.62 3.70 3.01
CA HIS A 65 7.22 3.46 2.66
C HIS A 65 6.28 4.03 3.70
N GLN A 66 6.69 4.02 4.96
CA GLN A 66 5.90 4.63 6.01
C GLN A 66 5.71 6.11 5.75
N VAL A 67 6.80 6.79 5.37
CA VAL A 67 6.74 8.22 5.08
C VAL A 67 5.87 8.50 3.86
N ILE A 68 6.00 7.67 2.82
CA ILE A 68 5.19 7.84 1.63
C ILE A 68 3.71 7.62 1.96
N PHE A 69 3.41 6.61 2.75
CA PHE A 69 2.03 6.35 3.11
C PHE A 69 1.45 7.50 3.94
N GLU A 70 2.25 8.08 4.83
CA GLU A 70 1.80 9.24 5.59
C GLU A 70 1.45 10.40 4.68
N ALA A 71 2.26 10.62 3.64
CA ALA A 71 1.96 11.68 2.69
C ALA A 71 0.65 11.40 1.96
N ILE A 72 0.43 10.15 1.57
CA ILE A 72 -0.81 9.76 0.92
C ILE A 72 -2.00 10.02 1.84
N ALA A 73 -1.87 9.63 3.11
CA ALA A 73 -2.94 9.82 4.07
C ALA A 73 -3.24 11.30 4.30
N GLN A 74 -2.21 12.13 4.34
CA GLN A 74 -2.41 13.57 4.51
C GLN A 74 -3.18 14.16 3.35
N LEU A 75 -2.81 13.79 2.13
CA LEU A 75 -3.53 14.27 0.95
C LEU A 75 -4.97 13.79 0.97
N TYR A 76 -5.17 12.55 1.34
CA TYR A 76 -6.51 11.99 1.40
C TYR A 76 -7.38 12.76 2.39
N LEU A 77 -6.85 13.06 3.57
CA LEU A 77 -7.60 13.77 4.59
C LEU A 77 -7.92 15.20 4.17
N LYS A 78 -7.07 15.80 3.35
CA LYS A 78 -7.30 17.14 2.84
C LYS A 78 -8.22 17.16 1.63
N ASN A 79 -8.70 16.00 1.20
CA ASN A 79 -9.51 15.87 -0.01
C ASN A 79 -8.79 16.37 -1.24
N GLU A 80 -7.47 16.19 -1.27
CA GLU A 80 -6.67 16.56 -2.42
C GLU A 80 -6.38 15.32 -3.26
N PRO A 81 -6.11 15.50 -4.54
CA PRO A 81 -5.82 14.34 -5.38
C PRO A 81 -4.60 13.58 -4.86
N VAL A 82 -4.70 12.26 -4.90
CA VAL A 82 -3.60 11.40 -4.49
C VAL A 82 -3.01 10.82 -5.75
N ASP A 83 -1.96 11.45 -6.25
CA ASP A 83 -1.23 10.97 -7.42
C ASP A 83 0.25 11.23 -7.19
N MET A 84 1.07 10.76 -8.10
CA MET A 84 2.51 10.79 -7.91
C MET A 84 3.02 12.21 -7.66
N MET A 85 2.55 13.18 -8.44
CA MET A 85 3.04 14.55 -8.30
C MET A 85 2.64 15.16 -6.97
N MET A 86 1.41 14.92 -6.56
CA MET A 86 0.94 15.46 -5.28
C MET A 86 1.69 14.84 -4.11
N VAL A 87 1.96 13.54 -4.20
CA VAL A 87 2.71 12.88 -3.15
C VAL A 87 4.12 13.43 -3.07
N ILE A 88 4.77 13.63 -4.20
CA ILE A 88 6.11 14.21 -4.22
C ILE A 88 6.11 15.59 -3.58
N ASN A 89 5.12 16.41 -3.93
CA ASN A 89 5.02 17.74 -3.34
C ASN A 89 4.83 17.69 -1.84
N GLU A 90 3.99 16.77 -1.38
CA GLU A 90 3.74 16.64 0.05
C GLU A 90 5.00 16.22 0.78
N LEU A 91 5.77 15.31 0.20
CA LEU A 91 7.02 14.87 0.81
C LEU A 91 8.03 16.01 0.90
N ARG A 92 8.06 16.87 -0.11
CA ARG A 92 8.99 18.00 -0.10
C ARG A 92 8.68 19.01 0.98
N LYS A 93 7.42 19.12 1.36
CA LYS A 93 7.06 20.06 2.41
C LYS A 93 7.66 19.71 3.75
N GLU A 94 8.04 18.46 3.92
CA GLU A 94 8.58 17.99 5.20
C GLU A 94 10.09 17.99 5.25
N GLU A 95 10.75 18.44 4.21
CA GLU A 95 12.21 18.51 4.21
C GLU A 95 12.74 19.72 4.95
#